data_81f1a3464f626e3cbb157f66b0d13bc8
#
_entry.id   81f1a3464f626e3cbb157f66b0d13bc8
#
_cell.length_a   1.000
_cell.length_b   1.000
_cell.length_c   1.000
_cell.angle_alpha   90.00
_cell.angle_beta   90.00
_cell.angle_gamma   90.00
#
_symmetry.space_group_name_H-M   'P 1'
#
loop_
_entity.id
_entity.type
_entity.pdbx_description
1 polymer ?
#
loop_
_entity_poly.entity_id
_entity_poly.type
_entity_poly.pdbx_seq_one_letter_code
_entity_poly.pdbx_strand_id
1 'polypeptide(L)'
;MADTLYKRLGGYDAIAALADDLLPRLIADPRLGRFWKHRGEDGVRREKQLLIDFLCASAGGPLYYVGRDMKMSHRGLGIDEGDWQVFLGHVNATLDHFKVPTREKSEVLGFVESLKKEIVD
;
A
#
# COMPACT_ATOMS: atom_id res chain seq x y z
N MET A 1 -11.86 -17.50 18.38
CA MET A 1 -11.16 -17.35 17.09
C MET A 1 -10.31 -16.10 17.10
N ALA A 2 -9.13 -16.20 16.51
CA ALA A 2 -8.29 -15.00 16.39
C ALA A 2 -8.87 -14.03 15.37
N ASP A 3 -8.81 -12.74 15.68
CA ASP A 3 -9.23 -11.71 14.74
C ASP A 3 -8.24 -11.63 13.57
N THR A 4 -8.75 -11.34 12.38
CA THR A 4 -7.93 -11.10 11.21
C THR A 4 -7.13 -9.80 11.40
N LEU A 5 -6.05 -9.63 10.64
CA LEU A 5 -5.31 -8.37 10.61
C LEU A 5 -6.25 -7.21 10.22
N TYR A 6 -7.18 -7.45 9.29
CA TYR A 6 -8.19 -6.49 8.88
C TYR A 6 -8.95 -5.93 10.10
N LYS A 7 -9.48 -6.82 10.94
CA LYS A 7 -10.22 -6.38 12.14
C LYS A 7 -9.33 -5.69 13.15
N ARG A 8 -8.12 -6.20 13.36
CA ARG A 8 -7.18 -5.63 14.33
C ARG A 8 -6.70 -4.24 13.93
N LEU A 9 -6.66 -3.94 12.63
CA LEU A 9 -6.33 -2.60 12.14
C LEU A 9 -7.50 -1.63 12.26
N GLY A 10 -8.72 -2.12 12.40
CA GLY A 10 -9.91 -1.29 12.55
C GLY A 10 -10.89 -1.35 11.38
N GLY A 11 -10.71 -2.31 10.48
CA GLY A 11 -11.62 -2.53 9.36
C GLY A 11 -11.37 -1.62 8.17
N TYR A 12 -12.35 -1.53 7.30
CA TYR A 12 -12.26 -0.79 6.05
C TYR A 12 -11.89 0.68 6.24
N ASP A 13 -12.57 1.37 7.15
CA ASP A 13 -12.34 2.80 7.35
C ASP A 13 -10.91 3.10 7.81
N ALA A 14 -10.35 2.24 8.66
CA ALA A 14 -8.97 2.42 9.13
C ALA A 14 -7.97 2.18 7.99
N ILE A 15 -8.20 1.15 7.18
CA ILE A 15 -7.33 0.86 6.03
C ILE A 15 -7.45 1.95 4.99
N ALA A 16 -8.65 2.46 4.74
CA ALA A 16 -8.85 3.59 3.84
C ALA A 16 -8.11 4.84 4.32
N ALA A 17 -8.11 5.09 5.63
CA ALA A 17 -7.37 6.22 6.21
C ALA A 17 -5.85 6.05 6.02
N LEU A 18 -5.33 4.82 6.17
CA LEU A 18 -3.92 4.54 5.90
C LEU A 18 -3.57 4.84 4.43
N ALA A 19 -4.41 4.41 3.50
CA ALA A 19 -4.19 4.65 2.08
C ALA A 19 -4.27 6.15 1.74
N ASP A 20 -5.22 6.87 2.36
CA ASP A 20 -5.37 8.30 2.18
C ASP A 20 -4.15 9.09 2.67
N ASP A 21 -3.44 8.59 3.66
CA ASP A 21 -2.20 9.21 4.15
C ASP A 21 -0.99 8.78 3.31
N LEU A 22 -0.91 7.50 2.97
CA LEU A 22 0.24 6.93 2.28
C LEU A 22 0.39 7.45 0.84
N LEU A 23 -0.68 7.42 0.06
CA LEU A 23 -0.60 7.74 -1.35
C LEU A 23 -0.11 9.17 -1.62
N PRO A 24 -0.61 10.21 -0.92
CA PRO A 24 -0.03 11.56 -1.09
C PRO A 24 1.44 11.65 -0.74
N ARG A 25 1.91 10.89 0.26
CA ARG A 25 3.33 10.86 0.62
C ARG A 25 4.18 10.32 -0.54
N LEU A 26 3.68 9.26 -1.20
CA LEU A 26 4.38 8.66 -2.34
C LEU A 26 4.42 9.61 -3.54
N ILE A 27 3.29 10.23 -3.85
CA ILE A 27 3.18 11.15 -4.99
C ILE A 27 4.06 12.39 -4.79
N ALA A 28 4.12 12.90 -3.57
CA ALA A 28 4.92 14.09 -3.24
C ALA A 28 6.41 13.80 -3.09
N ASP A 29 6.80 12.52 -3.02
CA ASP A 29 8.20 12.15 -2.88
C ASP A 29 8.98 12.50 -4.15
N PRO A 30 10.14 13.16 -4.03
CA PRO A 30 10.93 13.56 -5.21
C PRO A 30 11.37 12.39 -6.08
N ARG A 31 11.55 11.21 -5.49
CA ARG A 31 11.99 10.02 -6.22
C ARG A 31 10.83 9.22 -6.79
N LEU A 32 9.77 9.03 -5.98
CA LEU A 32 8.63 8.17 -6.36
C LEU A 32 7.58 8.90 -7.18
N GLY A 33 7.47 10.21 -7.05
CA GLY A 33 6.44 11.00 -7.72
C GLY A 33 6.43 10.84 -9.24
N ARG A 34 7.57 10.47 -9.83
CA ARG A 34 7.68 10.28 -11.28
C ARG A 34 6.73 9.20 -11.83
N PHE A 35 6.31 8.27 -10.98
CA PHE A 35 5.40 7.21 -11.40
C PHE A 35 3.97 7.71 -11.59
N TRP A 36 3.65 8.91 -11.11
CA TRP A 36 2.31 9.50 -11.20
C TRP A 36 2.22 10.74 -12.09
N LYS A 37 3.33 11.14 -12.75
CA LYS A 37 3.40 12.38 -13.55
C LYS A 37 2.32 12.51 -14.61
N HIS A 38 1.90 11.41 -15.20
CA HIS A 38 0.96 11.42 -16.31
C HIS A 38 -0.45 10.96 -15.90
N ARG A 39 -0.71 10.87 -14.60
CA ARG A 39 -2.01 10.46 -14.12
C ARG A 39 -2.82 11.66 -13.67
N GLY A 40 -4.08 11.75 -14.12
CA GLY A 40 -5.01 12.77 -13.64
C GLY A 40 -5.61 12.38 -12.29
N GLU A 41 -6.42 13.28 -11.72
CA GLU A 41 -7.07 13.06 -10.43
C GLU A 41 -7.93 11.79 -10.42
N ASP A 42 -8.65 11.52 -11.51
CA ASP A 42 -9.50 10.33 -11.61
C ASP A 42 -8.67 9.04 -11.59
N GLY A 43 -7.53 9.04 -12.26
CA GLY A 43 -6.62 7.90 -12.26
C GLY A 43 -6.05 7.64 -10.86
N VAL A 44 -5.68 8.69 -10.15
CA VAL A 44 -5.16 8.57 -8.78
C VAL A 44 -6.25 8.07 -7.84
N ARG A 45 -7.47 8.57 -7.95
CA ARG A 45 -8.59 8.08 -7.12
C ARG A 45 -8.89 6.61 -7.35
N ARG A 46 -8.87 6.18 -8.61
CA ARG A 46 -9.09 4.79 -8.96
C ARG A 46 -8.00 3.91 -8.37
N GLU A 47 -6.75 4.34 -8.48
CA GLU A 47 -5.62 3.61 -7.93
C GLU A 47 -5.69 3.51 -6.41
N LYS A 48 -6.10 4.59 -5.74
CA LYS A 48 -6.30 4.58 -4.29
C LYS A 48 -7.36 3.54 -3.89
N GLN A 49 -8.48 3.49 -4.60
CA GLN A 49 -9.53 2.51 -4.30
C GLN A 49 -9.03 1.08 -4.51
N LEU A 50 -8.28 0.84 -5.57
CA LEU A 50 -7.68 -0.48 -5.81
C LEU A 50 -6.69 -0.84 -4.71
N LEU A 51 -5.91 0.11 -4.22
CA LEU A 51 -4.99 -0.10 -3.11
C LEU A 51 -5.74 -0.47 -1.83
N ILE A 52 -6.82 0.26 -1.53
CA ILE A 52 -7.66 -0.04 -0.36
C ILE A 52 -8.23 -1.45 -0.46
N ASP A 53 -8.81 -1.80 -1.60
CA ASP A 53 -9.42 -3.12 -1.81
C ASP A 53 -8.38 -4.23 -1.69
N PHE A 54 -7.21 -4.03 -2.26
CA PHE A 54 -6.11 -5.00 -2.20
C PHE A 54 -5.65 -5.21 -0.74
N LEU A 55 -5.45 -4.13 0.00
CA LEU A 55 -5.00 -4.23 1.39
C LEU A 55 -6.08 -4.90 2.27
N CYS A 56 -7.34 -4.54 2.07
CA CYS A 56 -8.43 -5.15 2.82
C CYS A 56 -8.53 -6.65 2.55
N ALA A 57 -8.51 -7.05 1.29
CA ALA A 57 -8.58 -8.45 0.90
C ALA A 57 -7.39 -9.24 1.45
N SER A 58 -6.19 -8.67 1.35
CA SER A 58 -4.96 -9.31 1.81
C SER A 58 -4.90 -9.45 3.33
N ALA A 59 -5.55 -8.52 4.05
CA ALA A 59 -5.60 -8.55 5.51
C ALA A 59 -6.72 -9.45 6.05
N GLY A 60 -7.47 -10.11 5.18
CA GLY A 60 -8.54 -11.03 5.59
C GLY A 60 -9.91 -10.39 5.66
N GLY A 61 -10.11 -9.21 5.09
CA GLY A 61 -11.40 -8.53 5.03
C GLY A 61 -12.34 -9.15 4.00
N PRO A 62 -13.63 -8.75 4.03
CA PRO A 62 -14.67 -9.33 3.18
C PRO A 62 -14.76 -8.70 1.79
N LEU A 63 -13.63 -8.33 1.21
CA LEU A 63 -13.58 -7.67 -0.10
C LEU A 63 -12.83 -8.53 -1.10
N TYR A 64 -13.21 -8.39 -2.36
CA TYR A 64 -12.48 -8.99 -3.47
C TYR A 64 -11.66 -7.92 -4.18
N TYR A 65 -10.40 -8.24 -4.44
CA TYR A 65 -9.55 -7.38 -5.25
C TYR A 65 -9.77 -7.72 -6.73
N VAL A 66 -10.21 -6.72 -7.51
CA VAL A 66 -10.50 -6.90 -8.94
C VAL A 66 -9.44 -6.27 -9.85
N GLY A 67 -8.39 -5.71 -9.27
CA GLY A 67 -7.29 -5.12 -10.03
C GLY A 67 -6.33 -6.16 -10.57
N ARG A 68 -5.29 -5.69 -11.27
CA ARG A 68 -4.22 -6.55 -11.75
C ARG A 68 -3.39 -7.06 -10.57
N ASP A 69 -2.77 -8.23 -10.73
CA ASP A 69 -1.84 -8.69 -9.71
C ASP A 69 -0.63 -7.73 -9.60
N MET A 70 0.16 -7.87 -8.54
CA MET A 70 1.26 -6.94 -8.29
C MET A 70 2.32 -6.99 -9.37
N LYS A 71 2.60 -8.17 -9.90
CA LYS A 71 3.58 -8.33 -10.96
C LYS A 71 3.15 -7.62 -12.24
N MET A 72 1.89 -7.81 -12.65
CA MET A 72 1.34 -7.20 -13.87
C MET A 72 1.23 -5.68 -13.73
N SER A 73 0.76 -5.19 -12.58
CA SER A 73 0.53 -3.76 -12.37
C SER A 73 1.82 -2.96 -12.25
N HIS A 74 2.93 -3.59 -11.85
CA HIS A 74 4.21 -2.92 -11.64
C HIS A 74 5.26 -3.26 -12.71
N ARG A 75 4.93 -4.14 -13.62
CA ARG A 75 5.85 -4.57 -14.68
C ARG A 75 6.21 -3.40 -15.57
N GLY A 76 7.51 -3.25 -15.83
CA GLY A 76 8.01 -2.22 -16.75
C GLY A 76 8.04 -0.81 -16.19
N LEU A 77 7.73 -0.61 -14.91
CA LEU A 77 7.81 0.71 -14.30
C LEU A 77 9.23 1.14 -13.94
N GLY A 78 10.18 0.20 -13.91
CA GLY A 78 11.55 0.51 -13.56
C GLY A 78 11.75 0.79 -12.08
N ILE A 79 10.98 0.12 -11.22
CA ILE A 79 11.10 0.28 -9.77
C ILE A 79 12.36 -0.49 -9.33
N ASP A 80 13.35 0.23 -8.79
CA ASP A 80 14.59 -0.37 -8.31
C ASP A 80 14.59 -0.55 -6.79
N GLU A 81 15.66 -1.13 -6.27
CA GLU A 81 15.82 -1.37 -4.82
C GLU A 81 15.76 -0.07 -4.02
N GLY A 82 16.37 1.00 -4.53
CA GLY A 82 16.32 2.30 -3.86
C GLY A 82 14.91 2.84 -3.78
N ASP A 83 14.12 2.71 -4.85
CA ASP A 83 12.71 3.10 -4.86
C ASP A 83 11.93 2.29 -3.82
N TRP A 84 12.22 1.00 -3.71
CA TRP A 84 11.58 0.12 -2.74
C TRP A 84 11.85 0.56 -1.31
N GLN A 85 13.11 0.90 -0.99
CA GLN A 85 13.46 1.36 0.36
C GLN A 85 12.76 2.67 0.71
N VAL A 86 12.66 3.61 -0.23
CA VAL A 86 11.94 4.86 -0.03
C VAL A 86 10.45 4.58 0.22
N PHE A 87 9.86 3.69 -0.55
CA PHE A 87 8.47 3.28 -0.37
C PHE A 87 8.23 2.71 1.04
N LEU A 88 9.09 1.80 1.49
CA LEU A 88 8.98 1.22 2.83
C LEU A 88 9.06 2.28 3.93
N GLY A 89 9.91 3.29 3.74
CA GLY A 89 10.00 4.41 4.68
C GLY A 89 8.68 5.16 4.81
N HIS A 90 7.98 5.37 3.70
CA HIS A 90 6.66 6.02 3.72
C HIS A 90 5.60 5.14 4.36
N VAL A 91 5.60 3.84 4.07
CA VAL A 91 4.69 2.90 4.73
C VAL A 91 4.88 2.94 6.24
N ASN A 92 6.13 2.89 6.68
CA ASN A 92 6.47 2.96 8.09
C ASN A 92 5.99 4.27 8.73
N ALA A 93 6.20 5.40 8.05
CA ALA A 93 5.77 6.71 8.53
C ALA A 93 4.25 6.78 8.67
N THR A 94 3.50 6.23 7.71
CA THR A 94 2.04 6.18 7.76
C THR A 94 1.57 5.35 8.96
N LEU A 95 2.15 4.16 9.15
CA LEU A 95 1.79 3.30 10.28
C LEU A 95 2.07 3.99 11.62
N ASP A 96 3.18 4.70 11.74
CA ASP A 96 3.52 5.44 12.94
C ASP A 96 2.58 6.63 13.15
N HIS A 97 2.19 7.31 12.08
CA HIS A 97 1.26 8.45 12.15
C HIS A 97 -0.08 8.04 12.76
N PHE A 98 -0.56 6.87 12.42
CA PHE A 98 -1.82 6.33 12.98
C PHE A 98 -1.62 5.52 14.24
N LYS A 99 -0.40 5.49 14.77
CA LYS A 99 -0.06 4.78 16.03
C LYS A 99 -0.45 3.31 15.99
N VAL A 100 -0.23 2.67 14.85
CA VAL A 100 -0.49 1.24 14.70
C VAL A 100 0.40 0.46 15.67
N PRO A 101 -0.18 -0.46 16.47
CA PRO A 101 0.62 -1.23 17.43
C PRO A 101 1.74 -2.01 16.75
N THR A 102 2.83 -2.23 17.48
CA THR A 102 4.04 -2.89 16.95
C THR A 102 3.74 -4.24 16.27
N ARG A 103 2.85 -5.03 16.87
CA ARG A 103 2.48 -6.34 16.31
C ARG A 103 1.85 -6.21 14.91
N GLU A 104 0.84 -5.36 14.80
CA GLU A 104 0.12 -5.14 13.54
C GLU A 104 1.02 -4.46 12.51
N LYS A 105 1.86 -3.52 12.96
CA LYS A 105 2.85 -2.86 12.11
C LYS A 105 3.81 -3.88 11.51
N SER A 106 4.32 -4.81 12.31
CA SER A 106 5.21 -5.86 11.84
C SER A 106 4.54 -6.78 10.83
N GLU A 107 3.26 -7.11 11.04
CA GLU A 107 2.50 -7.94 10.10
C GLU A 107 2.29 -7.22 8.76
N VAL A 108 1.96 -5.92 8.79
CA VAL A 108 1.80 -5.13 7.57
C VAL A 108 3.12 -5.03 6.81
N LEU A 109 4.21 -4.72 7.50
CA LEU A 109 5.53 -4.60 6.86
C LEU A 109 5.99 -5.94 6.29
N GLY A 110 5.76 -7.04 7.01
CA GLY A 110 6.10 -8.37 6.54
C GLY A 110 5.33 -8.76 5.27
N PHE A 111 4.04 -8.43 5.23
CA PHE A 111 3.23 -8.65 4.04
C PHE A 111 3.74 -7.82 2.86
N VAL A 112 3.99 -6.53 3.08
CA VAL A 112 4.50 -5.63 2.04
C VAL A 112 5.83 -6.14 1.50
N GLU A 113 6.75 -6.55 2.39
CA GLU A 113 8.04 -7.12 1.98
C GLU A 113 7.89 -8.38 1.12
N SER A 114 6.85 -9.17 1.36
CA SER A 114 6.60 -10.37 0.57
C SER A 114 6.25 -10.06 -0.89
N LEU A 115 5.83 -8.83 -1.19
CA LEU A 115 5.47 -8.40 -2.54
C LEU A 115 6.68 -7.88 -3.34
N LYS A 116 7.83 -7.69 -2.70
CA LYS A 116 9.00 -7.07 -3.33
C LYS A 116 9.38 -7.75 -4.65
N LYS A 117 9.37 -9.07 -4.68
CA LYS A 117 9.74 -9.83 -5.89
C LYS A 117 8.85 -9.54 -7.09
N GLU A 118 7.59 -9.16 -6.84
CA GLU A 118 6.62 -8.88 -7.89
C GLU A 118 6.65 -7.42 -8.33
N ILE A 119 7.19 -6.52 -7.51
CA ILE A 119 7.15 -5.08 -7.72
C ILE A 119 8.48 -4.53 -8.21
N VAL A 120 9.60 -4.98 -7.62
CA VAL A 120 10.94 -4.51 -7.99
C VAL A 120 11.39 -5.21 -9.28
N ASP A 121 11.81 -4.41 -10.25
CA ASP A 121 12.34 -4.91 -11.51
C ASP A 121 13.79 -5.38 -11.38
#